data_ef2c88387dfe2fc0fab0815560f73bdd
#
_entry.id   ef2c88387dfe2fc0fab0815560f73bdd
#
_cell.length_a   1.000
_cell.length_b   1.000
_cell.length_c   1.000
_cell.angle_alpha   90.00
_cell.angle_beta   90.00
_cell.angle_gamma   90.00
#
_symmetry.space_group_name_H-M   'P 1'
#
loop_
_entity.id
_entity.type
_entity.pdbx_description
1 polymer ?
#
loop_
_entity_poly.entity_id
_entity_poly.type
_entity_poly.pdbx_seq_one_letter_code
_entity_poly.pdbx_strand_id
1 'polypeptide(L)'
;MKITYTGHAGLFIETQDCKILCDPWLHSNPAFFKSWYVYPPNEESVDWKMIEDEVTHLFVSHVHRDHFDESYLIGLFSERPDVQVILPDYKYADLEQRFIDIGAEEFLREGHHGNKVGETFLKTFVCETIDREREDSALLVIDNHQSFLNINDSKILPEHKEWIDTYLPSFQCGIDMMACQASGASYYPNSYNYDMLVKKEKCDLHRDRTIERFMKIKEELDVKKSIVTAGPPIILDEHMTHLNHYGDNASVFHDHWQVKEFDEDDS
;
A
#
# COMPACT_ATOMS: atom_id res chain seq x y z
N MET A 1 8.36 -0.64 -16.44
CA MET A 1 7.50 -0.17 -15.32
C MET A 1 8.29 0.81 -14.47
N LYS A 2 7.69 1.94 -14.08
CA LYS A 2 8.31 2.92 -13.14
C LYS A 2 7.42 3.05 -11.91
N ILE A 3 8.05 3.13 -10.72
CA ILE A 3 7.33 3.22 -9.44
C ILE A 3 7.85 4.44 -8.71
N THR A 4 6.96 5.35 -8.36
CA THR A 4 7.24 6.55 -7.57
C THR A 4 6.58 6.40 -6.20
N TYR A 5 7.36 6.53 -5.13
CA TYR A 5 6.83 6.56 -3.77
C TYR A 5 6.24 7.94 -3.47
N THR A 6 4.97 7.98 -3.06
CA THR A 6 4.26 9.24 -2.81
C THR A 6 4.05 9.54 -1.33
N GLY A 7 4.59 8.69 -0.46
CA GLY A 7 4.53 8.85 1.00
C GLY A 7 3.64 7.80 1.67
N HIS A 8 4.00 7.40 2.88
CA HIS A 8 3.32 6.38 3.68
C HIS A 8 3.08 5.07 2.90
N ALA A 9 1.85 4.76 2.54
CA ALA A 9 1.46 3.62 1.71
C ALA A 9 1.34 3.97 0.22
N GLY A 10 1.43 5.26 -0.09
CA GLY A 10 1.17 5.81 -1.42
C GLY A 10 2.24 5.46 -2.45
N LEU A 11 1.78 5.03 -3.63
CA LEU A 11 2.63 4.71 -4.78
C LEU A 11 1.98 5.22 -6.06
N PHE A 12 2.80 5.68 -7.01
CA PHE A 12 2.37 5.92 -8.38
C PHE A 12 3.12 4.98 -9.31
N ILE A 13 2.37 4.07 -9.96
CA ILE A 13 2.90 3.00 -10.80
C ILE A 13 2.61 3.33 -12.25
N GLU A 14 3.65 3.50 -13.05
CA GLU A 14 3.57 3.81 -14.47
C GLU A 14 3.96 2.57 -15.28
N THR A 15 3.04 2.05 -16.07
CA THR A 15 3.24 0.99 -17.04
C THR A 15 3.10 1.53 -18.47
N GLN A 16 3.14 0.66 -19.46
CA GLN A 16 2.90 1.06 -20.84
C GLN A 16 1.47 1.60 -21.04
N ASP A 17 0.48 1.00 -20.38
CA ASP A 17 -0.95 1.26 -20.65
C ASP A 17 -1.71 1.84 -19.46
N CYS A 18 -1.13 1.80 -18.25
CA CYS A 18 -1.77 2.26 -17.02
C CYS A 18 -0.86 3.21 -16.24
N LYS A 19 -1.47 4.21 -15.62
CA LYS A 19 -0.87 5.04 -14.60
C LYS A 19 -1.73 4.93 -13.35
N ILE A 20 -1.26 4.16 -12.37
CA ILE A 20 -2.04 3.72 -11.21
C ILE A 20 -1.58 4.47 -9.97
N LEU A 21 -2.46 5.26 -9.38
CA LEU A 21 -2.24 5.85 -8.06
C LEU A 21 -2.76 4.89 -6.99
N CYS A 22 -1.89 4.52 -6.04
CA CYS A 22 -2.23 3.61 -4.96
C CYS A 22 -2.26 4.37 -3.63
N ASP A 23 -3.27 4.12 -2.80
CA ASP A 23 -3.39 4.58 -1.40
C ASP A 23 -2.91 6.01 -1.16
N PRO A 24 -3.42 7.03 -1.91
CA PRO A 24 -2.98 8.41 -1.76
C PRO A 24 -3.38 8.97 -0.40
N TRP A 25 -2.41 9.54 0.32
CA TRP A 25 -2.65 10.26 1.56
C TRP A 25 -1.70 11.46 1.66
N LEU A 26 -2.27 12.66 1.82
CA LEU A 26 -1.54 13.92 1.89
C LEU A 26 -1.30 14.35 3.33
N HIS A 27 -0.14 14.96 3.58
CA HIS A 27 0.19 15.48 4.91
C HIS A 27 -0.83 16.51 5.42
N SER A 28 -1.37 17.35 4.53
CA SER A 28 -2.40 18.35 4.86
C SER A 28 -3.75 17.75 5.30
N ASN A 29 -3.98 16.46 5.04
CA ASN A 29 -5.20 15.73 5.37
C ASN A 29 -4.95 14.68 6.47
N PRO A 30 -4.74 15.09 7.72
CA PRO A 30 -4.37 14.16 8.78
C PRO A 30 -5.46 13.11 9.06
N ALA A 31 -5.02 11.87 9.27
CA ALA A 31 -5.88 10.75 9.62
C ALA A 31 -6.19 10.67 11.13
N PHE A 32 -7.14 9.77 11.50
CA PHE A 32 -7.46 9.42 12.89
C PHE A 32 -7.63 10.61 13.81
N PHE A 33 -8.67 11.45 13.53
CA PHE A 33 -8.98 12.66 14.31
C PHE A 33 -7.84 13.68 14.37
N LYS A 34 -7.06 13.80 13.30
CA LYS A 34 -5.89 14.69 13.18
C LYS A 34 -4.75 14.33 14.12
N SER A 35 -4.62 13.08 14.49
CA SER A 35 -3.50 12.60 15.31
C SER A 35 -2.35 12.03 14.48
N TRP A 36 -2.59 11.58 13.24
CA TRP A 36 -1.60 11.00 12.38
C TRP A 36 -1.35 11.83 11.11
N TYR A 37 -0.08 11.98 10.73
CA TYR A 37 0.34 12.75 9.56
C TYR A 37 1.37 11.96 8.74
N VAL A 38 1.32 12.10 7.42
CA VAL A 38 2.40 11.63 6.53
C VAL A 38 3.68 12.36 6.90
N TYR A 39 4.79 11.63 7.00
CA TYR A 39 6.08 12.24 7.25
C TYR A 39 7.19 11.55 6.43
N PRO A 40 8.10 12.33 5.84
CA PRO A 40 8.06 13.80 5.71
C PRO A 40 6.82 14.29 4.94
N PRO A 41 6.45 15.60 5.06
CA PRO A 41 5.38 16.16 4.25
C PRO A 41 5.62 15.91 2.76
N ASN A 42 4.62 15.37 2.07
CA ASN A 42 4.78 14.88 0.71
C ASN A 42 4.28 15.84 -0.38
N GLU A 43 3.58 16.93 -0.03
CA GLU A 43 3.08 17.89 -1.00
C GLU A 43 4.19 18.66 -1.74
N GLU A 44 5.36 18.85 -1.09
CA GLU A 44 6.49 19.55 -1.69
C GLU A 44 7.47 18.61 -2.42
N SER A 45 7.50 17.33 -2.05
CA SER A 45 8.44 16.34 -2.59
C SER A 45 7.87 15.50 -3.73
N VAL A 46 6.55 15.49 -3.90
CA VAL A 46 5.82 14.76 -4.95
C VAL A 46 5.15 15.75 -5.89
N ASP A 47 5.31 15.55 -7.19
CA ASP A 47 4.59 16.32 -8.20
C ASP A 47 3.15 15.81 -8.35
N TRP A 48 2.32 16.18 -7.37
CA TRP A 48 0.91 15.78 -7.32
C TRP A 48 0.14 16.26 -8.54
N LYS A 49 0.47 17.46 -9.06
CA LYS A 49 -0.19 17.98 -10.26
C LYS A 49 0.06 17.09 -11.47
N MET A 50 1.30 16.66 -11.68
CA MET A 50 1.63 15.70 -12.75
C MET A 50 0.86 14.38 -12.56
N ILE A 51 0.80 13.85 -11.32
CA ILE A 51 0.07 12.62 -11.01
C ILE A 51 -1.41 12.78 -11.33
N GLU A 52 -2.07 13.86 -10.88
CA GLU A 52 -3.47 14.15 -11.13
C GLU A 52 -3.81 14.28 -12.62
N ASP A 53 -2.91 14.94 -13.38
CA ASP A 53 -3.10 15.10 -14.83
C ASP A 53 -2.96 13.77 -15.59
N GLU A 54 -2.15 12.86 -15.09
CA GLU A 54 -1.75 11.63 -15.81
C GLU A 54 -2.42 10.35 -15.31
N VAL A 55 -2.91 10.32 -14.07
CA VAL A 55 -3.52 9.13 -13.49
C VAL A 55 -4.67 8.61 -14.34
N THR A 56 -4.67 7.29 -14.59
CA THR A 56 -5.75 6.60 -15.32
C THR A 56 -6.54 5.65 -14.42
N HIS A 57 -5.87 5.13 -13.39
CA HIS A 57 -6.47 4.18 -12.45
C HIS A 57 -6.14 4.56 -11.02
N LEU A 58 -7.07 4.30 -10.13
CA LEU A 58 -6.90 4.44 -8.68
C LEU A 58 -7.06 3.06 -8.03
N PHE A 59 -6.15 2.71 -7.16
CA PHE A 59 -6.27 1.54 -6.28
C PHE A 59 -6.20 2.00 -4.83
N VAL A 60 -7.16 1.60 -4.01
CA VAL A 60 -7.11 1.76 -2.57
C VAL A 60 -7.27 0.39 -1.93
N SER A 61 -6.26 0.01 -1.14
CA SER A 61 -6.18 -1.32 -0.56
C SER A 61 -7.29 -1.60 0.45
N HIS A 62 -7.73 -0.58 1.21
CA HIS A 62 -8.79 -0.67 2.20
C HIS A 62 -9.26 0.70 2.69
N VAL A 63 -10.25 0.72 3.59
CA VAL A 63 -10.99 1.93 4.00
C VAL A 63 -10.34 2.76 5.12
N HIS A 64 -9.19 2.41 5.64
CA HIS A 64 -8.53 3.22 6.66
C HIS A 64 -8.13 4.60 6.11
N ARG A 65 -8.17 5.62 6.96
CA ARG A 65 -7.99 7.02 6.54
C ARG A 65 -6.58 7.40 6.13
N ASP A 66 -5.60 6.61 6.45
CA ASP A 66 -4.21 6.73 6.01
C ASP A 66 -3.93 6.02 4.67
N HIS A 67 -4.97 5.40 4.07
CA HIS A 67 -4.99 4.83 2.73
C HIS A 67 -6.09 5.44 1.85
N PHE A 68 -7.20 5.84 2.48
CA PHE A 68 -8.36 6.45 1.82
C PHE A 68 -8.47 7.92 2.25
N ASP A 69 -7.73 8.82 1.61
CA ASP A 69 -7.84 10.26 1.81
C ASP A 69 -9.08 10.80 1.10
N GLU A 70 -10.21 10.78 1.81
CA GLU A 70 -11.51 11.19 1.25
C GLU A 70 -11.49 12.61 0.69
N SER A 71 -10.77 13.55 1.36
CA SER A 71 -10.71 14.95 0.91
C SER A 71 -9.96 15.09 -0.41
N TYR A 72 -8.83 14.39 -0.55
CA TYR A 72 -8.05 14.36 -1.78
C TYR A 72 -8.84 13.69 -2.92
N LEU A 73 -9.47 12.54 -2.64
CA LEU A 73 -10.20 11.78 -3.64
C LEU A 73 -11.44 12.51 -4.16
N ILE A 74 -12.17 13.26 -3.31
CA ILE A 74 -13.26 14.14 -3.77
C ILE A 74 -12.74 15.18 -4.79
N GLY A 75 -11.58 15.79 -4.50
CA GLY A 75 -10.94 16.73 -5.43
C GLY A 75 -10.57 16.06 -6.74
N LEU A 76 -9.92 14.91 -6.67
CA LEU A 76 -9.51 14.15 -7.85
C LEU A 76 -10.70 13.79 -8.74
N PHE A 77 -11.75 13.19 -8.21
CA PHE A 77 -12.92 12.79 -9.03
C PHE A 77 -13.73 13.97 -9.55
N SER A 78 -13.72 15.11 -8.85
CA SER A 78 -14.35 16.33 -9.36
C SER A 78 -13.69 16.85 -10.63
N GLU A 79 -12.37 16.71 -10.76
CA GLU A 79 -11.61 17.15 -11.93
C GLU A 79 -11.40 16.04 -12.97
N ARG A 80 -11.32 14.79 -12.51
CA ARG A 80 -11.00 13.61 -13.30
C ARG A 80 -12.01 12.47 -13.06
N PRO A 81 -13.28 12.64 -13.45
CA PRO A 81 -14.31 11.58 -13.32
C PRO A 81 -14.01 10.36 -14.20
N ASP A 82 -13.08 10.48 -15.15
CA ASP A 82 -12.60 9.42 -16.04
C ASP A 82 -11.62 8.43 -15.37
N VAL A 83 -11.12 8.72 -14.18
CA VAL A 83 -10.22 7.81 -13.46
C VAL A 83 -10.96 6.56 -13.01
N GLN A 84 -10.49 5.41 -13.46
CA GLN A 84 -11.10 4.12 -13.12
C GLN A 84 -10.62 3.61 -11.76
N VAL A 85 -11.54 3.30 -10.86
CA VAL A 85 -11.21 2.66 -9.58
C VAL A 85 -11.03 1.15 -9.82
N ILE A 86 -9.83 0.64 -9.54
CA ILE A 86 -9.57 -0.81 -9.48
C ILE A 86 -10.25 -1.32 -8.22
N LEU A 87 -11.34 -2.05 -8.39
CA LEU A 87 -12.17 -2.53 -7.30
C LEU A 87 -11.92 -4.02 -7.03
N PRO A 88 -11.30 -4.38 -5.89
CA PRO A 88 -11.13 -5.76 -5.49
C PRO A 88 -12.47 -6.47 -5.30
N ASP A 89 -12.50 -7.79 -5.49
CA ASP A 89 -13.69 -8.62 -5.28
C ASP A 89 -13.96 -8.83 -3.79
N TYR A 90 -14.24 -7.74 -3.08
CA TYR A 90 -14.60 -7.79 -1.67
C TYR A 90 -15.98 -8.40 -1.47
N LYS A 91 -16.13 -9.12 -0.37
CA LYS A 91 -17.40 -9.71 0.04
C LYS A 91 -18.45 -8.65 0.36
N TYR A 92 -18.02 -7.51 0.86
CA TYR A 92 -18.89 -6.38 1.21
C TYR A 92 -18.64 -5.20 0.26
N ALA A 93 -19.70 -4.49 -0.08
CA ALA A 93 -19.61 -3.36 -1.02
C ALA A 93 -19.26 -2.02 -0.33
N ASP A 94 -18.71 -2.05 0.88
CA ASP A 94 -18.51 -0.82 1.66
C ASP A 94 -17.47 0.11 1.01
N LEU A 95 -16.38 -0.43 0.45
CA LEU A 95 -15.39 0.37 -0.26
C LEU A 95 -15.96 0.95 -1.55
N GLU A 96 -16.67 0.15 -2.32
CA GLU A 96 -17.34 0.61 -3.56
C GLU A 96 -18.34 1.73 -3.27
N GLN A 97 -19.16 1.56 -2.24
CA GLN A 97 -20.16 2.58 -1.87
C GLN A 97 -19.47 3.89 -1.46
N ARG A 98 -18.38 3.83 -0.73
CA ARG A 98 -17.59 5.03 -0.37
C ARG A 98 -17.07 5.75 -1.61
N PHE A 99 -16.57 5.02 -2.62
CA PHE A 99 -16.13 5.62 -3.86
C PHE A 99 -17.28 6.30 -4.62
N ILE A 100 -18.45 5.66 -4.68
CA ILE A 100 -19.66 6.25 -5.29
C ILE A 100 -20.05 7.54 -4.54
N ASP A 101 -20.03 7.51 -3.21
CA ASP A 101 -20.43 8.64 -2.37
C ASP A 101 -19.52 9.87 -2.55
N ILE A 102 -18.26 9.66 -2.94
CA ILE A 102 -17.28 10.73 -3.19
C ILE A 102 -17.12 11.11 -4.66
N GLY A 103 -17.95 10.54 -5.56
CA GLY A 103 -18.06 10.96 -6.95
C GLY A 103 -17.28 10.12 -7.96
N ALA A 104 -16.82 8.92 -7.61
CA ALA A 104 -16.26 8.00 -8.59
C ALA A 104 -17.39 7.47 -9.52
N GLU A 105 -17.13 7.52 -10.82
CA GLU A 105 -18.11 7.08 -11.86
C GLU A 105 -17.65 5.81 -12.57
N GLU A 106 -16.33 5.59 -12.70
CA GLU A 106 -15.76 4.52 -13.48
C GLU A 106 -15.08 3.46 -12.59
N PHE A 107 -15.39 2.18 -12.81
CA PHE A 107 -14.89 1.06 -12.02
C PHE A 107 -14.32 -0.05 -12.90
N LEU A 108 -13.09 -0.43 -12.64
CA LEU A 108 -12.49 -1.66 -13.15
C LEU A 108 -12.67 -2.77 -12.09
N ARG A 109 -13.76 -3.52 -12.21
CA ARG A 109 -14.05 -4.62 -11.29
C ARG A 109 -13.18 -5.81 -11.61
N GLU A 110 -12.67 -6.43 -10.58
CA GLU A 110 -11.82 -7.61 -10.74
C GLU A 110 -12.56 -8.74 -11.45
N GLY A 111 -11.94 -9.27 -12.50
CA GLY A 111 -12.33 -10.53 -13.12
C GLY A 111 -11.76 -11.72 -12.34
N HIS A 112 -12.36 -12.89 -12.50
CA HIS A 112 -12.01 -14.12 -11.76
C HIS A 112 -10.50 -14.47 -11.82
N HIS A 113 -9.81 -14.07 -12.88
CA HIS A 113 -8.38 -14.32 -13.08
C HIS A 113 -7.53 -13.06 -13.14
N GLY A 114 -8.10 -11.89 -12.87
CA GLY A 114 -7.50 -10.57 -13.05
C GLY A 114 -8.00 -9.87 -14.32
N ASN A 115 -7.51 -8.65 -14.54
CA ASN A 115 -7.91 -7.79 -15.65
C ASN A 115 -6.71 -7.46 -16.54
N LYS A 116 -6.95 -7.36 -17.85
CA LYS A 116 -5.96 -6.88 -18.80
C LYS A 116 -6.39 -5.51 -19.32
N VAL A 117 -5.48 -4.52 -19.21
CA VAL A 117 -5.64 -3.18 -19.76
C VAL A 117 -4.51 -2.95 -20.73
N GLY A 118 -4.80 -2.98 -22.03
CA GLY A 118 -3.73 -3.06 -23.03
C GLY A 118 -2.87 -4.32 -22.84
N GLU A 119 -1.58 -4.14 -22.66
CA GLU A 119 -0.63 -5.23 -22.35
C GLU A 119 -0.37 -5.35 -20.83
N THR A 120 -0.81 -4.37 -20.03
CA THR A 120 -0.70 -4.42 -18.56
C THR A 120 -1.74 -5.36 -17.97
N PHE A 121 -1.30 -6.25 -17.09
CA PHE A 121 -2.17 -7.17 -16.36
C PHE A 121 -2.25 -6.78 -14.88
N LEU A 122 -3.46 -6.75 -14.33
CA LEU A 122 -3.78 -6.36 -12.97
C LEU A 122 -4.51 -7.50 -12.25
N LYS A 123 -4.06 -7.84 -11.04
CA LYS A 123 -4.71 -8.83 -10.17
C LYS A 123 -4.73 -8.33 -8.73
N THR A 124 -5.88 -8.34 -8.10
CA THR A 124 -5.99 -8.07 -6.66
C THR A 124 -6.05 -9.37 -5.86
N PHE A 125 -5.50 -9.35 -4.65
CA PHE A 125 -5.54 -10.46 -3.70
C PHE A 125 -6.24 -9.97 -2.44
N VAL A 126 -7.46 -10.44 -2.21
CA VAL A 126 -8.29 -10.00 -1.09
C VAL A 126 -7.99 -10.84 0.14
N CYS A 127 -7.70 -10.19 1.25
CA CYS A 127 -7.59 -10.80 2.56
C CYS A 127 -8.92 -10.58 3.31
N GLU A 128 -9.84 -11.53 3.17
CA GLU A 128 -11.10 -11.48 3.90
C GLU A 128 -10.87 -11.71 5.39
N THR A 129 -11.53 -10.91 6.20
CA THR A 129 -11.63 -11.10 7.64
C THR A 129 -13.11 -11.23 8.04
N ILE A 130 -13.36 -11.67 9.27
CA ILE A 130 -14.74 -11.78 9.81
C ILE A 130 -15.35 -10.39 10.00
N ASP A 131 -14.51 -9.36 10.07
CA ASP A 131 -14.89 -7.99 10.34
C ASP A 131 -14.91 -7.19 9.03
N ARG A 132 -16.07 -6.59 8.71
CA ARG A 132 -16.27 -5.78 7.49
C ARG A 132 -15.26 -4.64 7.33
N GLU A 133 -14.81 -4.06 8.44
CA GLU A 133 -13.86 -2.96 8.43
C GLU A 133 -12.39 -3.40 8.24
N ARG A 134 -12.16 -4.71 8.10
CA ARG A 134 -10.81 -5.29 7.98
C ARG A 134 -10.56 -6.02 6.67
N GLU A 135 -11.45 -5.87 5.70
CA GLU A 135 -11.15 -6.31 4.35
C GLU A 135 -10.00 -5.45 3.80
N ASP A 136 -8.99 -6.13 3.34
CA ASP A 136 -7.76 -5.53 2.83
C ASP A 136 -7.30 -6.26 1.58
N SER A 137 -6.58 -5.61 0.70
CA SER A 137 -6.16 -6.22 -0.55
C SER A 137 -4.75 -5.80 -0.97
N ALA A 138 -4.09 -6.69 -1.69
CA ALA A 138 -2.85 -6.44 -2.41
C ALA A 138 -3.13 -6.32 -3.91
N LEU A 139 -2.29 -5.57 -4.62
CA LEU A 139 -2.35 -5.40 -6.07
C LEU A 139 -1.08 -5.94 -6.72
N LEU A 140 -1.23 -6.90 -7.63
CA LEU A 140 -0.17 -7.34 -8.54
C LEU A 140 -0.33 -6.63 -9.88
N VAL A 141 0.75 -6.00 -10.34
CA VAL A 141 0.84 -5.36 -11.65
C VAL A 141 1.91 -6.08 -12.46
N ILE A 142 1.58 -6.52 -13.67
CA ILE A 142 2.53 -7.13 -14.60
C ILE A 142 2.53 -6.32 -15.89
N ASP A 143 3.73 -5.92 -16.33
CA ASP A 143 3.96 -5.15 -17.54
C ASP A 143 5.26 -5.60 -18.20
N ASN A 144 5.17 -6.04 -19.45
CA ASN A 144 6.32 -6.45 -20.26
C ASN A 144 7.32 -7.37 -19.53
N HIS A 145 6.83 -8.46 -18.94
CA HIS A 145 7.60 -9.44 -18.14
C HIS A 145 8.21 -8.90 -16.82
N GLN A 146 7.84 -7.70 -16.41
CA GLN A 146 8.16 -7.15 -15.10
C GLN A 146 6.94 -7.22 -14.21
N SER A 147 7.14 -7.53 -12.93
CA SER A 147 6.05 -7.63 -11.97
C SER A 147 6.32 -6.81 -10.72
N PHE A 148 5.28 -6.19 -10.23
CA PHE A 148 5.27 -5.47 -8.96
C PHE A 148 4.08 -5.90 -8.11
N LEU A 149 4.35 -6.29 -6.86
CA LEU A 149 3.34 -6.69 -5.90
C LEU A 149 3.25 -5.65 -4.77
N ASN A 150 2.19 -4.84 -4.79
CA ASN A 150 1.85 -3.91 -3.72
C ASN A 150 1.00 -4.63 -2.67
N ILE A 151 1.61 -5.04 -1.56
CA ILE A 151 0.93 -5.74 -0.47
C ILE A 151 0.37 -4.75 0.54
N ASN A 152 1.07 -3.64 0.75
CA ASN A 152 0.73 -2.66 1.78
C ASN A 152 0.54 -3.30 3.15
N ASP A 153 -0.63 -3.10 3.78
CA ASP A 153 -1.01 -3.65 5.09
C ASP A 153 -1.55 -5.07 5.00
N SER A 154 -1.92 -5.52 3.81
CA SER A 154 -2.56 -6.80 3.54
C SER A 154 -1.68 -8.00 3.87
N LYS A 155 -2.24 -9.18 3.72
CA LYS A 155 -1.55 -10.46 3.92
C LYS A 155 -1.59 -11.27 2.65
N ILE A 156 -0.51 -11.98 2.38
CA ILE A 156 -0.51 -13.02 1.36
C ILE A 156 -0.96 -14.33 2.02
N LEU A 157 -2.11 -14.83 1.59
CA LEU A 157 -2.69 -16.08 2.05
C LEU A 157 -2.17 -17.26 1.22
N PRO A 158 -2.30 -18.52 1.69
CA PRO A 158 -1.88 -19.69 0.93
C PRO A 158 -2.49 -19.78 -0.47
N GLU A 159 -3.75 -19.44 -0.64
CA GLU A 159 -4.46 -19.40 -1.93
C GLU A 159 -3.91 -18.31 -2.87
N HIS A 160 -3.46 -17.17 -2.33
CA HIS A 160 -2.80 -16.13 -3.12
C HIS A 160 -1.45 -16.62 -3.65
N LYS A 161 -0.69 -17.29 -2.78
CA LYS A 161 0.58 -17.92 -3.18
C LYS A 161 0.36 -18.99 -4.24
N GLU A 162 -0.63 -19.86 -4.09
CA GLU A 162 -0.98 -20.88 -5.07
C GLU A 162 -1.32 -20.25 -6.44
N TRP A 163 -2.06 -19.13 -6.43
CA TRP A 163 -2.34 -18.39 -7.66
C TRP A 163 -1.05 -17.85 -8.30
N ILE A 164 -0.17 -17.21 -7.51
CA ILE A 164 1.11 -16.68 -7.97
C ILE A 164 1.96 -17.79 -8.58
N ASP A 165 2.16 -18.89 -7.87
CA ASP A 165 2.97 -20.02 -8.31
C ASP A 165 2.42 -20.67 -9.59
N THR A 166 1.10 -20.66 -9.76
CA THR A 166 0.43 -21.30 -10.91
C THR A 166 0.43 -20.41 -12.15
N TYR A 167 0.11 -19.14 -12.01
CA TYR A 167 -0.18 -18.28 -13.17
C TYR A 167 0.98 -17.36 -13.55
N LEU A 168 1.80 -16.92 -12.61
CA LEU A 168 2.88 -15.97 -12.87
C LEU A 168 3.90 -16.51 -13.91
N PRO A 169 4.24 -17.81 -13.93
CA PRO A 169 5.13 -18.37 -14.96
C PRO A 169 4.61 -18.18 -16.39
N SER A 170 3.29 -18.09 -16.60
CA SER A 170 2.72 -17.86 -17.93
C SER A 170 3.04 -16.47 -18.49
N PHE A 171 3.37 -15.51 -17.61
CA PHE A 171 3.84 -14.18 -17.98
C PHE A 171 5.37 -14.10 -18.14
N GLN A 172 6.08 -15.23 -17.97
CA GLN A 172 7.54 -15.32 -18.04
C GLN A 172 8.27 -14.41 -17.04
N CYS A 173 7.67 -14.18 -15.87
CA CYS A 173 8.25 -13.42 -14.76
C CYS A 173 8.06 -14.15 -13.43
N GLY A 174 8.84 -13.76 -12.42
CA GLY A 174 8.59 -13.99 -11.00
C GLY A 174 8.13 -12.68 -10.36
N ILE A 175 8.21 -12.54 -9.05
CA ILE A 175 7.99 -11.24 -8.38
C ILE A 175 9.29 -10.45 -8.40
N ASP A 176 9.38 -9.43 -9.29
CA ASP A 176 10.57 -8.61 -9.41
C ASP A 176 10.73 -7.64 -8.24
N MET A 177 9.61 -7.06 -7.80
CA MET A 177 9.61 -6.12 -6.69
C MET A 177 8.32 -6.23 -5.90
N MET A 178 8.40 -6.04 -4.57
CA MET A 178 7.23 -5.89 -3.70
C MET A 178 7.31 -4.64 -2.85
N ALA A 179 6.15 -4.10 -2.50
CA ALA A 179 5.94 -3.11 -1.46
C ALA A 179 5.11 -3.73 -0.33
N CYS A 180 5.55 -3.61 0.91
CA CYS A 180 4.84 -4.18 2.04
C CYS A 180 5.11 -3.39 3.32
N GLN A 181 4.10 -3.34 4.19
CA GLN A 181 4.23 -2.74 5.50
C GLN A 181 5.25 -3.49 6.37
N ALA A 182 6.04 -2.71 7.11
CA ALA A 182 6.86 -3.21 8.19
C ALA A 182 6.81 -2.28 9.41
N SER A 183 5.78 -1.43 9.50
CA SER A 183 5.53 -0.55 10.64
C SER A 183 5.02 -1.31 11.86
N GLY A 184 5.47 -0.90 13.06
CA GLY A 184 4.92 -1.36 14.34
C GLY A 184 3.79 -0.47 14.86
N ALA A 185 3.39 0.57 14.13
CA ALA A 185 2.32 1.47 14.55
C ALA A 185 0.97 0.73 14.55
N SER A 186 0.30 0.70 15.72
CA SER A 186 -0.97 0.00 15.89
C SER A 186 -1.71 0.57 17.10
N TYR A 187 -3.06 0.43 17.10
CA TYR A 187 -3.84 0.72 18.28
C TYR A 187 -3.47 -0.18 19.47
N TYR A 188 -3.06 -1.43 19.21
CA TYR A 188 -2.53 -2.32 20.25
C TYR A 188 -1.00 -2.19 20.31
N PRO A 189 -0.40 -2.08 21.49
CA PRO A 189 -1.01 -2.04 22.84
C PRO A 189 -1.40 -0.63 23.31
N ASN A 190 -1.39 0.37 22.43
CA ASN A 190 -1.40 1.79 22.77
C ASN A 190 -2.73 2.24 23.37
N SER A 191 -3.84 1.70 22.90
CA SER A 191 -5.19 1.97 23.44
C SER A 191 -5.52 1.22 24.74
N TYR A 192 -4.60 0.36 25.21
CA TYR A 192 -4.81 -0.42 26.43
C TYR A 192 -4.21 0.29 27.65
N ASN A 193 -4.80 0.05 28.80
CA ASN A 193 -4.35 0.64 30.08
C ASN A 193 -3.16 -0.16 30.65
N TYR A 194 -2.05 -0.21 29.90
CA TYR A 194 -0.77 -0.70 30.38
C TYR A 194 0.10 0.46 30.86
N ASP A 195 1.05 0.20 31.75
CA ASP A 195 2.10 1.18 32.00
C ASP A 195 3.02 1.33 30.76
N MET A 196 3.76 2.43 30.70
CA MET A 196 4.54 2.81 29.52
C MET A 196 5.65 1.79 29.17
N LEU A 197 6.25 1.15 30.15
CA LEU A 197 7.30 0.15 29.91
C LEU A 197 6.72 -1.07 29.20
N VAL A 198 5.56 -1.55 29.69
CA VAL A 198 4.84 -2.68 29.08
C VAL A 198 4.35 -2.31 27.68
N LYS A 199 3.87 -1.07 27.46
CA LYS A 199 3.49 -0.62 26.12
C LYS A 199 4.66 -0.70 25.14
N LYS A 200 5.83 -0.16 25.52
CA LYS A 200 7.03 -0.19 24.68
C LYS A 200 7.45 -1.61 24.36
N GLU A 201 7.55 -2.50 25.33
CA GLU A 201 7.89 -3.90 25.12
C GLU A 201 6.95 -4.60 24.12
N LYS A 202 5.64 -4.34 24.25
CA LYS A 202 4.65 -4.91 23.34
C LYS A 202 4.70 -4.30 21.93
N CYS A 203 5.03 -3.01 21.82
CA CYS A 203 5.27 -2.36 20.52
C CYS A 203 6.49 -2.95 19.83
N ASP A 204 7.60 -3.14 20.56
CA ASP A 204 8.81 -3.76 20.03
C ASP A 204 8.51 -5.17 19.50
N LEU A 205 7.82 -5.99 20.28
CA LEU A 205 7.42 -7.32 19.88
C LEU A 205 6.50 -7.31 18.63
N HIS A 206 5.61 -6.33 18.54
CA HIS A 206 4.72 -6.20 17.37
C HIS A 206 5.51 -5.83 16.12
N ARG A 207 6.41 -4.84 16.23
CA ARG A 207 7.35 -4.45 15.17
C ARG A 207 8.15 -5.66 14.67
N ASP A 208 8.80 -6.38 15.57
CA ASP A 208 9.66 -7.52 15.23
C ASP A 208 8.87 -8.59 14.45
N ARG A 209 7.65 -8.90 14.87
CA ARG A 209 6.76 -9.81 14.14
C ARG A 209 6.37 -9.30 12.75
N THR A 210 6.21 -7.98 12.61
CA THR A 210 5.89 -7.40 11.30
C THR A 210 7.09 -7.50 10.35
N ILE A 211 8.30 -7.27 10.87
CA ILE A 211 9.55 -7.47 10.14
C ILE A 211 9.74 -8.94 9.74
N GLU A 212 9.55 -9.87 10.68
CA GLU A 212 9.61 -11.31 10.39
C GLU A 212 8.62 -11.72 9.29
N ARG A 213 7.39 -11.21 9.35
CA ARG A 213 6.38 -11.45 8.30
C ARG A 213 6.84 -10.93 6.94
N PHE A 214 7.37 -9.70 6.89
CA PHE A 214 7.89 -9.11 5.67
C PHE A 214 9.01 -9.97 5.05
N MET A 215 9.98 -10.38 5.86
CA MET A 215 11.09 -11.22 5.40
C MET A 215 10.62 -12.59 4.93
N LYS A 216 9.66 -13.18 5.63
CA LYS A 216 9.06 -14.46 5.26
C LYS A 216 8.35 -14.38 3.90
N ILE A 217 7.53 -13.35 3.66
CA ILE A 217 6.85 -13.15 2.36
C ILE A 217 7.89 -13.01 1.25
N LYS A 218 8.94 -12.21 1.48
CA LYS A 218 10.01 -12.01 0.51
C LYS A 218 10.68 -13.34 0.12
N GLU A 219 10.97 -14.18 1.10
CA GLU A 219 11.57 -15.51 0.88
C GLU A 219 10.61 -16.47 0.19
N GLU A 220 9.35 -16.59 0.67
CA GLU A 220 8.36 -17.52 0.15
C GLU A 220 7.92 -17.23 -1.30
N LEU A 221 7.99 -15.96 -1.74
CA LEU A 221 7.65 -15.53 -3.08
C LEU A 221 8.90 -15.31 -3.98
N ASP A 222 10.10 -15.62 -3.49
CA ASP A 222 11.38 -15.40 -4.20
C ASP A 222 11.49 -13.98 -4.78
N VAL A 223 11.16 -12.97 -3.95
CA VAL A 223 11.10 -11.57 -4.37
C VAL A 223 12.51 -11.01 -4.57
N LYS A 224 12.81 -10.49 -5.76
CA LYS A 224 14.15 -9.97 -6.08
C LYS A 224 14.45 -8.66 -5.33
N LYS A 225 13.49 -7.72 -5.31
CA LYS A 225 13.64 -6.40 -4.69
C LYS A 225 12.41 -6.10 -3.83
N SER A 226 12.57 -5.28 -2.81
CA SER A 226 11.44 -4.92 -1.95
C SER A 226 11.62 -3.53 -1.35
N ILE A 227 10.52 -2.84 -1.15
CA ILE A 227 10.46 -1.56 -0.43
C ILE A 227 9.51 -1.70 0.75
N VAL A 228 9.83 -0.97 1.82
CA VAL A 228 8.94 -0.84 2.97
C VAL A 228 8.01 0.33 2.72
N THR A 229 6.71 0.06 2.79
CA THR A 229 5.64 1.06 2.71
C THR A 229 4.87 1.12 4.02
N ALA A 230 3.86 1.98 4.10
CA ALA A 230 3.09 2.24 5.30
C ALA A 230 4.02 2.46 6.52
N GLY A 231 5.09 3.23 6.28
CA GLY A 231 6.07 3.61 7.29
C GLY A 231 5.39 4.40 8.42
N PRO A 232 6.03 4.51 9.59
CA PRO A 232 5.38 5.13 10.74
C PRO A 232 4.97 6.56 10.39
N PRO A 233 3.70 6.92 10.58
CA PRO A 233 3.26 8.30 10.50
C PRO A 233 3.86 9.07 11.68
N ILE A 234 3.88 10.40 11.61
CA ILE A 234 4.02 11.21 12.82
C ILE A 234 2.69 11.22 13.56
N ILE A 235 2.75 10.87 14.85
CA ILE A 235 1.61 10.79 15.75
C ILE A 235 1.74 11.93 16.76
N LEU A 236 0.72 12.81 16.81
CA LEU A 236 0.70 13.97 17.67
C LEU A 236 -0.13 13.77 18.96
N ASP A 237 -0.79 12.63 19.13
CA ASP A 237 -1.47 12.29 20.38
C ASP A 237 -0.44 12.12 21.52
N GLU A 238 -0.58 12.87 22.60
CA GLU A 238 0.36 12.87 23.74
C GLU A 238 0.59 11.48 24.33
N HIS A 239 -0.45 10.63 24.34
CA HIS A 239 -0.36 9.28 24.87
C HIS A 239 0.30 8.28 23.91
N MET A 240 0.48 8.69 22.66
CA MET A 240 1.01 7.84 21.58
C MET A 240 2.32 8.38 20.98
N THR A 241 2.83 9.53 21.41
CA THR A 241 4.06 10.15 20.87
C THR A 241 5.29 9.24 20.97
N HIS A 242 5.30 8.28 21.90
CA HIS A 242 6.36 7.28 22.00
C HIS A 242 6.48 6.40 20.75
N LEU A 243 5.41 6.30 19.93
CA LEU A 243 5.45 5.58 18.65
C LEU A 243 6.28 6.29 17.58
N ASN A 244 6.47 7.59 17.68
CA ASN A 244 7.31 8.34 16.75
C ASN A 244 8.80 7.94 16.85
N HIS A 245 9.22 7.35 17.97
CA HIS A 245 10.57 6.80 18.12
C HIS A 245 10.79 5.49 17.35
N TYR A 246 9.72 4.84 16.91
CA TYR A 246 9.81 3.67 16.03
C TYR A 246 10.01 4.06 14.55
N GLY A 247 10.08 5.35 14.24
CA GLY A 247 10.47 5.89 12.94
C GLY A 247 11.91 5.53 12.53
N ASP A 248 12.75 5.10 13.48
CA ASP A 248 14.07 4.49 13.21
C ASP A 248 13.97 3.10 12.57
N ASN A 249 12.77 2.64 12.24
CA ASN A 249 12.58 1.39 11.49
C ASN A 249 13.32 1.40 10.14
N ALA A 250 13.51 2.57 9.53
CA ALA A 250 14.36 2.69 8.35
C ALA A 250 15.81 2.26 8.65
N SER A 251 16.36 2.54 9.85
CA SER A 251 17.71 2.12 10.24
C SER A 251 17.81 0.63 10.51
N VAL A 252 16.78 0.03 11.11
CA VAL A 252 16.71 -1.43 11.31
C VAL A 252 16.66 -2.16 9.97
N PHE A 253 15.99 -1.60 8.98
CA PHE A 253 16.01 -2.12 7.63
C PHE A 253 17.31 -1.80 6.89
N HIS A 254 17.95 -0.68 7.16
CA HIS A 254 19.23 -0.33 6.57
C HIS A 254 20.34 -1.32 6.96
N ASP A 255 20.33 -1.84 8.18
CA ASP A 255 21.30 -2.87 8.61
C ASP A 255 21.05 -4.25 7.98
N HIS A 256 19.79 -4.51 7.54
CA HIS A 256 19.41 -5.75 6.85
C HIS A 256 19.29 -5.58 5.33
N TRP A 257 19.30 -4.35 4.84
CA TRP A 257 19.12 -3.99 3.43
C TRP A 257 20.33 -3.18 3.00
N GLN A 258 21.26 -3.79 2.32
CA GLN A 258 22.07 -3.03 1.39
C GLN A 258 21.10 -2.49 0.31
N VAL A 259 20.64 -1.27 0.49
CA VAL A 259 20.03 -0.49 -0.59
C VAL A 259 21.16 -0.31 -1.59
N LYS A 260 21.24 -1.19 -2.58
CA LYS A 260 22.01 -0.88 -3.76
C LYS A 260 21.22 0.24 -4.43
N GLU A 261 21.81 1.44 -4.43
CA GLU A 261 21.39 2.51 -5.32
C GLU A 261 21.22 1.90 -6.71
N PHE A 262 20.12 2.24 -7.35
CA PHE A 262 19.87 1.85 -8.71
C PHE A 262 20.86 2.62 -9.59
N ASP A 263 21.97 1.99 -9.96
CA ASP A 263 22.75 2.45 -11.10
C ASP A 263 21.92 2.19 -12.38
N GLU A 264 21.71 3.25 -13.15
CA GLU A 264 21.02 3.22 -14.46
C GLU A 264 21.73 2.35 -15.51
N ASP A 265 22.83 1.68 -15.16
CA ASP A 265 23.70 0.96 -16.09
C ASP A 265 23.48 -0.58 -16.16
N ASP A 266 22.45 -1.14 -15.54
CA ASP A 266 22.07 -2.55 -15.69
C ASP A 266 20.93 -2.75 -16.73
N SER A 267 21.08 -2.12 -17.91
CA SER A 267 20.22 -2.38 -19.08
C SER A 267 20.84 -3.44 -20.02
#